data_105571bb91d377f1415a0a95d4f85afc
#
_entry.id   105571bb91d377f1415a0a95d4f85afc
#
_cell.length_a   1.000
_cell.length_b   1.000
_cell.length_c   1.000
_cell.angle_alpha   90.00
_cell.angle_beta   90.00
_cell.angle_gamma   90.00
#
_symmetry.space_group_name_H-M   'P 1'
#
loop_
_entity.id
_entity.type
_entity.pdbx_description
1 polymer ?
#
loop_
_entity_poly.entity_id
_entity_poly.type
_entity_poly.pdbx_seq_one_letter_code
_entity_poly.pdbx_strand_id
1 'polypeptide(L)'
;MSEFDFIEKQYLGLNIMALTRRLALAVFCFIAYYWRENYDKSGELYFGIGIAIILFSILLFFVLHFETKVFNGSIILVGLWTARKIKIDTVSLVSAKKVNYSKYIINRAVYNLHRKGTIRFYTRGNDAVELTDKDGLIYLIGSQKADELSRVINNKLK
;
A
#
# COMPACT_ATOMS: atom_id res chain seq x y z
N MET A 1 10.22 19.29 17.57
CA MET A 1 11.04 18.94 16.37
C MET A 1 10.72 17.50 16.03
N SER A 2 10.32 17.22 14.80
CA SER A 2 10.02 15.85 14.38
C SER A 2 11.30 15.02 14.44
N GLU A 3 11.28 13.95 15.22
CA GLU A 3 12.40 13.02 15.41
C GLU A 3 12.78 12.29 14.11
N PHE A 4 11.93 12.37 13.08
CA PHE A 4 12.07 11.70 11.79
C PHE A 4 12.44 12.69 10.68
N ASP A 5 13.40 12.32 9.83
CA ASP A 5 13.80 13.10 8.65
C ASP A 5 12.72 13.04 7.55
N PHE A 6 12.00 11.92 7.48
CA PHE A 6 10.87 11.71 6.58
C PHE A 6 9.89 10.70 7.18
N ILE A 7 8.59 10.97 7.02
CA ILE A 7 7.53 10.05 7.37
C ILE A 7 6.39 10.14 6.34
N GLU A 8 5.99 9.00 5.82
CA GLU A 8 4.84 8.88 4.94
C GLU A 8 4.01 7.66 5.35
N LYS A 9 2.71 7.87 5.54
CA LYS A 9 1.75 6.80 5.80
C LYS A 9 0.73 6.76 4.69
N GLN A 10 0.65 5.64 4.00
CA GLN A 10 -0.25 5.42 2.86
C GLN A 10 -1.33 4.42 3.25
N TYR A 11 -2.59 4.83 3.17
CA TYR A 11 -3.73 3.97 3.44
C TYR A 11 -4.13 3.20 2.18
N LEU A 12 -3.86 1.90 2.17
CA LEU A 12 -4.10 1.02 1.02
C LEU A 12 -5.58 0.71 0.80
N GLY A 13 -6.39 0.81 1.86
CA GLY A 13 -7.85 0.67 1.79
C GLY A 13 -8.53 1.70 0.88
N LEU A 14 -7.88 2.84 0.61
CA LEU A 14 -8.30 3.89 -0.33
C LEU A 14 -8.08 3.55 -1.80
N ASN A 15 -7.62 2.36 -2.15
CA ASN A 15 -7.49 1.98 -3.55
C ASN A 15 -8.87 1.95 -4.21
N ILE A 16 -9.13 2.94 -5.10
CA ILE A 16 -10.43 3.16 -5.74
C ILE A 16 -10.94 1.89 -6.41
N MET A 17 -10.08 1.15 -7.14
CA MET A 17 -10.48 -0.07 -7.83
C MET A 17 -10.93 -1.19 -6.87
N ALA A 18 -10.27 -1.32 -5.72
CA ALA A 18 -10.64 -2.30 -4.71
C ALA A 18 -11.93 -1.89 -3.99
N LEU A 19 -12.10 -0.59 -3.74
CA LEU A 19 -13.30 -0.03 -3.12
C LEU A 19 -14.50 -0.19 -4.05
N THR A 20 -14.38 0.19 -5.33
CA THR A 20 -15.45 0.06 -6.33
C THR A 20 -15.93 -1.38 -6.46
N ARG A 21 -15.02 -2.36 -6.51
CA ARG A 21 -15.41 -3.79 -6.57
C ARG A 21 -16.19 -4.23 -5.34
N ARG A 22 -15.78 -3.81 -4.14
CA ARG A 22 -16.49 -4.15 -2.89
C ARG A 22 -17.85 -3.49 -2.83
N LEU A 23 -17.95 -2.21 -3.24
CA LEU A 23 -19.23 -1.51 -3.31
C LEU A 23 -20.17 -2.15 -4.34
N ALA A 24 -19.67 -2.51 -5.52
CA ALA A 24 -20.46 -3.21 -6.53
C ALA A 24 -21.01 -4.56 -6.02
N LEU A 25 -20.18 -5.32 -5.29
CA LEU A 25 -20.63 -6.56 -4.64
C LEU A 25 -21.69 -6.30 -3.56
N ALA A 26 -21.54 -5.28 -2.74
CA ALA A 26 -22.54 -4.93 -1.73
C ALA A 26 -23.87 -4.53 -2.39
N VAL A 27 -23.82 -3.69 -3.43
CA VAL A 27 -25.02 -3.30 -4.21
C VAL A 27 -25.69 -4.53 -4.84
N PHE A 28 -24.90 -5.44 -5.41
CA PHE A 28 -25.44 -6.69 -5.95
C PHE A 28 -26.15 -7.52 -4.87
N CYS A 29 -25.58 -7.60 -3.67
CA CYS A 29 -26.23 -8.31 -2.55
C CYS A 29 -27.56 -7.64 -2.14
N PHE A 30 -27.63 -6.30 -2.11
CA PHE A 30 -28.89 -5.61 -1.79
C PHE A 30 -29.94 -5.76 -2.90
N ILE A 31 -29.54 -5.79 -4.18
CA ILE A 31 -30.47 -6.09 -5.28
C ILE A 31 -31.00 -7.54 -5.14
N ALA A 32 -30.11 -8.49 -4.86
CA ALA A 32 -30.48 -9.88 -4.65
C ALA A 32 -31.41 -10.05 -3.44
N TYR A 33 -31.14 -9.32 -2.34
CA TYR A 33 -32.04 -9.24 -1.18
C TYR A 33 -33.44 -8.81 -1.61
N TYR A 34 -33.54 -7.64 -2.28
CA TYR A 34 -34.83 -7.10 -2.68
C TYR A 34 -35.61 -8.04 -3.60
N TRP A 35 -34.92 -8.70 -4.52
CA TRP A 35 -35.55 -9.66 -5.44
C TRP A 35 -36.04 -10.91 -4.72
N ARG A 36 -35.19 -11.53 -3.88
CA ARG A 36 -35.54 -12.74 -3.13
C ARG A 36 -36.64 -12.49 -2.08
N GLU A 37 -36.59 -11.35 -1.41
CA GLU A 37 -37.58 -10.98 -0.40
C GLU A 37 -39.00 -10.87 -1.00
N ASN A 38 -39.10 -10.37 -2.23
CA ASN A 38 -40.36 -10.25 -2.93
C ASN A 38 -40.93 -11.61 -3.39
N TYR A 39 -40.08 -12.62 -3.61
CA TYR A 39 -40.50 -13.93 -4.12
C TYR A 39 -40.70 -14.98 -3.00
N ASP A 40 -39.67 -15.18 -2.18
CA ASP A 40 -39.59 -16.32 -1.26
C ASP A 40 -39.46 -15.91 0.21
N LYS A 41 -39.39 -14.63 0.51
CA LYS A 41 -39.05 -14.06 1.84
C LYS A 41 -37.78 -14.68 2.43
N SER A 42 -36.80 -15.00 1.60
CA SER A 42 -35.54 -15.63 1.97
C SER A 42 -34.31 -14.76 1.68
N GLY A 43 -34.53 -13.44 1.61
CA GLY A 43 -33.48 -12.46 1.24
C GLY A 43 -32.51 -12.12 2.36
N GLU A 44 -32.82 -12.36 3.63
CA GLU A 44 -32.07 -11.91 4.80
C GLU A 44 -30.57 -12.20 4.74
N LEU A 45 -30.20 -13.37 4.21
CA LEU A 45 -28.78 -13.74 4.04
C LEU A 45 -28.02 -12.74 3.16
N TYR A 46 -28.61 -12.34 2.02
CA TYR A 46 -27.99 -11.39 1.10
C TYR A 46 -27.86 -10.00 1.73
N PHE A 47 -28.85 -9.59 2.51
CA PHE A 47 -28.78 -8.34 3.28
C PHE A 47 -27.62 -8.37 4.28
N GLY A 48 -27.52 -9.44 5.07
CA GLY A 48 -26.42 -9.64 6.02
C GLY A 48 -25.04 -9.61 5.36
N ILE A 49 -24.88 -10.29 4.20
CA ILE A 49 -23.63 -10.27 3.43
C ILE A 49 -23.34 -8.87 2.92
N GLY A 50 -24.30 -8.12 2.39
CA GLY A 50 -24.12 -6.76 1.93
C GLY A 50 -23.61 -5.82 3.04
N ILE A 51 -24.23 -5.89 4.22
CA ILE A 51 -23.77 -5.15 5.41
C ILE A 51 -22.36 -5.58 5.82
N ALA A 52 -22.09 -6.87 5.87
CA ALA A 52 -20.75 -7.38 6.23
C ALA A 52 -19.67 -6.87 5.28
N ILE A 53 -19.93 -6.82 3.96
CA ILE A 53 -18.99 -6.26 2.97
C ILE A 53 -18.69 -4.79 3.25
N ILE A 54 -19.70 -4.00 3.60
CA ILE A 54 -19.53 -2.57 3.94
C ILE A 54 -18.69 -2.42 5.20
N LEU A 55 -19.04 -3.12 6.28
CA LEU A 55 -18.30 -3.06 7.54
C LEU A 55 -16.85 -3.51 7.39
N PHE A 56 -16.62 -4.59 6.64
CA PHE A 56 -15.27 -5.08 6.36
C PHE A 56 -14.48 -4.07 5.51
N SER A 57 -15.14 -3.38 4.58
CA SER A 57 -14.53 -2.35 3.75
C SER A 57 -14.08 -1.15 4.58
N ILE A 58 -14.88 -0.74 5.56
CA ILE A 58 -14.54 0.33 6.51
C ILE A 58 -13.36 -0.11 7.39
N LEU A 59 -13.39 -1.33 7.91
CA LEU A 59 -12.31 -1.88 8.71
C LEU A 59 -10.98 -1.89 7.93
N LEU A 60 -10.99 -2.40 6.69
CA LEU A 60 -9.80 -2.45 5.83
C LEU A 60 -9.23 -1.07 5.52
N PHE A 61 -10.07 -0.03 5.49
CA PHE A 61 -9.64 1.35 5.32
C PHE A 61 -8.65 1.79 6.41
N PHE A 62 -8.93 1.44 7.66
CA PHE A 62 -8.08 1.83 8.79
C PHE A 62 -6.90 0.87 9.02
N VAL A 63 -7.11 -0.41 8.79
CA VAL A 63 -6.11 -1.45 9.12
C VAL A 63 -5.01 -1.56 8.05
N LEU A 64 -5.38 -1.50 6.76
CA LEU A 64 -4.40 -1.63 5.69
C LEU A 64 -3.67 -0.32 5.43
N HIS A 65 -2.45 -0.21 5.97
CA HIS A 65 -1.57 0.92 5.70
C HIS A 65 -0.13 0.46 5.42
N PHE A 66 0.61 1.30 4.74
CA PHE A 66 2.04 1.18 4.53
C PHE A 66 2.71 2.46 5.02
N GLU A 67 3.73 2.33 5.84
CA GLU A 67 4.43 3.46 6.42
C GLU A 67 5.91 3.38 6.07
N THR A 68 6.44 4.48 5.53
CA THR A 68 7.86 4.67 5.25
C THR A 68 8.40 5.75 6.17
N LYS A 69 9.44 5.42 6.93
CA LYS A 69 10.13 6.33 7.83
C LYS A 69 11.60 6.38 7.48
N VAL A 70 12.20 7.57 7.48
CA VAL A 70 13.65 7.73 7.45
C VAL A 70 14.05 8.34 8.78
N PHE A 71 14.88 7.62 9.52
CA PHE A 71 15.31 8.01 10.85
C PHE A 71 16.69 7.43 11.14
N ASN A 72 17.57 8.26 11.69
CA ASN A 72 18.87 7.86 12.22
C ASN A 72 19.70 6.98 11.25
N GLY A 73 19.81 7.38 9.98
CA GLY A 73 20.56 6.63 8.97
C GLY A 73 19.91 5.31 8.52
N SER A 74 18.61 5.13 8.77
CA SER A 74 17.90 3.92 8.38
C SER A 74 16.56 4.25 7.75
N ILE A 75 16.16 3.46 6.76
CA ILE A 75 14.84 3.49 6.16
C ILE A 75 14.05 2.35 6.76
N ILE A 76 12.95 2.69 7.43
CA ILE A 76 12.08 1.73 8.10
C ILE A 76 10.78 1.64 7.30
N LEU A 77 10.49 0.45 6.79
CA LEU A 77 9.27 0.12 6.07
C LEU A 77 8.37 -0.74 6.96
N VAL A 78 7.19 -0.22 7.26
CA VAL A 78 6.17 -0.94 8.02
C VAL A 78 4.98 -1.17 7.10
N GLY A 79 4.61 -2.41 6.86
CA GLY A 79 3.58 -2.73 5.91
C GLY A 79 2.52 -3.67 6.43
N LEU A 80 1.32 -3.55 5.83
CA LEU A 80 0.22 -4.51 5.91
C LEU A 80 0.01 -5.07 7.33
N TRP A 81 -0.60 -4.36 8.25
CA TRP A 81 -0.92 -4.81 9.60
C TRP A 81 0.15 -4.51 10.68
N THR A 82 1.08 -3.62 10.44
CA THR A 82 2.14 -3.28 11.42
C THR A 82 3.06 -4.43 11.85
N ALA A 83 2.72 -5.68 11.53
CA ALA A 83 3.45 -6.86 11.95
C ALA A 83 4.76 -7.10 11.17
N ARG A 84 4.88 -6.53 9.97
CA ARG A 84 6.06 -6.70 9.11
C ARG A 84 6.84 -5.40 9.05
N LYS A 85 8.04 -5.42 9.63
CA LYS A 85 8.96 -4.30 9.64
C LYS A 85 10.25 -4.69 8.93
N ILE A 86 10.67 -3.88 7.95
CA ILE A 86 11.96 -4.03 7.28
C ILE A 86 12.76 -2.77 7.54
N LYS A 87 14.03 -2.96 7.89
CA LYS A 87 15.01 -1.90 8.08
C LYS A 87 16.07 -2.01 6.98
N ILE A 88 16.32 -0.90 6.30
CA ILE A 88 17.38 -0.76 5.29
C ILE A 88 18.31 0.33 5.81
N ASP A 89 19.59 0.01 6.01
CA ASP A 89 20.56 0.99 6.48
C ASP A 89 21.05 1.83 5.29
N THR A 90 21.06 3.16 5.45
CA THR A 90 21.47 4.06 4.36
C THR A 90 22.97 3.90 4.02
N VAL A 91 23.77 3.44 4.97
CA VAL A 91 25.22 3.19 4.76
C VAL A 91 25.48 2.11 3.72
N SER A 92 24.57 1.15 3.55
CA SER A 92 24.68 0.10 2.52
C SER A 92 24.28 0.59 1.13
N LEU A 93 23.63 1.74 1.02
CA LEU A 93 23.07 2.22 -0.24
C LEU A 93 24.11 3.05 -1.03
N VAL A 94 24.03 2.93 -2.34
CA VAL A 94 24.85 3.68 -3.31
C VAL A 94 24.08 4.84 -3.93
N SER A 95 22.80 4.64 -4.19
CA SER A 95 21.97 5.66 -4.85
C SER A 95 20.49 5.55 -4.49
N ALA A 96 19.82 6.71 -4.54
CA ALA A 96 18.37 6.79 -4.44
C ALA A 96 17.83 7.64 -5.58
N LYS A 97 17.02 7.05 -6.47
CA LYS A 97 16.47 7.72 -7.65
C LYS A 97 14.95 7.60 -7.68
N LYS A 98 14.27 8.70 -8.02
CA LYS A 98 12.85 8.63 -8.35
C LYS A 98 12.68 7.90 -9.67
N VAL A 99 11.74 6.97 -9.71
CA VAL A 99 11.37 6.20 -10.90
C VAL A 99 9.85 6.10 -11.01
N ASN A 100 9.35 6.03 -12.24
CA ASN A 100 7.96 5.65 -12.48
C ASN A 100 7.93 4.12 -12.66
N TYR A 101 7.42 3.40 -11.67
CA TYR A 101 7.52 1.93 -11.64
C TYR A 101 6.38 1.21 -12.37
N SER A 102 5.31 1.91 -12.71
CA SER A 102 4.19 1.28 -13.40
C SER A 102 3.53 2.19 -14.41
N LYS A 103 3.31 1.65 -15.61
CA LYS A 103 2.49 2.24 -16.67
C LYS A 103 1.01 1.81 -16.56
N TYR A 104 0.69 0.86 -15.67
CA TYR A 104 -0.64 0.28 -15.55
C TYR A 104 -1.43 0.97 -14.45
N ILE A 105 -2.71 1.23 -14.75
CA ILE A 105 -3.66 1.85 -13.79
C ILE A 105 -3.94 0.91 -12.61
N ILE A 106 -3.80 -0.41 -12.80
CA ILE A 106 -4.11 -1.43 -11.80
C ILE A 106 -2.83 -1.87 -11.11
N ASN A 107 -2.41 -1.14 -10.08
CA ASN A 107 -1.33 -1.54 -9.21
C ASN A 107 -1.89 -2.21 -7.95
N ARG A 108 -1.43 -3.44 -7.69
CA ARG A 108 -1.75 -4.12 -6.42
C ARG A 108 -0.70 -3.74 -5.39
N ALA A 109 -1.13 -3.47 -4.18
CA ALA A 109 -0.23 -3.31 -3.05
C ALA A 109 0.58 -4.60 -2.86
N VAL A 110 1.89 -4.47 -2.85
CA VAL A 110 2.84 -5.59 -2.68
C VAL A 110 3.82 -5.19 -1.59
N TYR A 111 4.11 -6.11 -0.71
CA TYR A 111 5.08 -5.91 0.36
C TYR A 111 6.13 -7.01 0.32
N ASN A 112 7.41 -6.60 0.23
CA ASN A 112 8.57 -7.49 0.23
C ASN A 112 8.51 -8.58 -0.87
N LEU A 113 8.17 -8.19 -2.09
CA LEU A 113 8.14 -9.10 -3.22
C LEU A 113 9.52 -9.17 -3.89
N HIS A 114 10.17 -10.30 -3.75
CA HIS A 114 11.45 -10.59 -4.40
C HIS A 114 11.24 -11.09 -5.82
N ARG A 115 11.82 -10.38 -6.80
CA ARG A 115 11.80 -10.83 -8.20
C ARG A 115 13.02 -10.31 -8.93
N LYS A 116 13.85 -11.22 -9.48
CA LYS A 116 15.02 -10.91 -10.33
C LYS A 116 15.96 -9.85 -9.71
N GLY A 117 16.40 -10.06 -8.48
CA GLY A 117 17.31 -9.14 -7.79
C GLY A 117 16.69 -7.82 -7.33
N THR A 118 15.38 -7.66 -7.48
CA THR A 118 14.65 -6.48 -7.01
C THR A 118 13.67 -6.86 -5.93
N ILE A 119 13.69 -6.13 -4.82
CA ILE A 119 12.70 -6.22 -3.74
C ILE A 119 11.73 -5.07 -3.87
N ARG A 120 10.46 -5.37 -3.97
CA ARG A 120 9.40 -4.40 -4.32
C ARG A 120 8.46 -4.17 -3.17
N PHE A 121 8.22 -2.89 -2.90
CA PHE A 121 7.25 -2.39 -1.93
C PHE A 121 6.31 -1.44 -2.65
N TYR A 122 5.26 -2.00 -3.25
CA TYR A 122 4.29 -1.19 -3.98
C TYR A 122 3.20 -0.73 -3.05
N THR A 123 2.87 0.51 -3.20
CA THR A 123 1.82 1.15 -2.46
C THR A 123 0.80 1.78 -3.43
N ARG A 124 0.33 2.94 -3.14
CA ARG A 124 -0.62 3.68 -3.95
C ARG A 124 0.13 4.63 -4.90
N GLY A 125 -0.30 4.71 -6.15
CA GLY A 125 0.28 5.62 -7.15
C GLY A 125 1.27 4.93 -8.10
N ASN A 126 1.94 5.72 -8.91
CA ASN A 126 2.83 5.24 -9.98
C ASN A 126 4.30 5.58 -9.73
N ASP A 127 4.59 6.40 -8.74
CA ASP A 127 5.93 6.84 -8.41
C ASP A 127 6.56 5.97 -7.32
N ALA A 128 7.84 5.75 -7.44
CA ALA A 128 8.65 5.01 -6.47
C ALA A 128 10.04 5.62 -6.35
N VAL A 129 10.73 5.26 -5.28
CA VAL A 129 12.17 5.46 -5.14
C VAL A 129 12.87 4.14 -5.31
N GLU A 130 13.78 4.09 -6.26
CA GLU A 130 14.70 2.99 -6.49
C GLU A 130 15.96 3.22 -5.67
N LEU A 131 16.26 2.29 -4.78
CA LEU A 131 17.47 2.29 -3.96
C LEU A 131 18.38 1.17 -4.46
N THR A 132 19.63 1.49 -4.71
CA THR A 132 20.63 0.49 -5.10
C THR A 132 21.58 0.26 -3.93
N ASP A 133 21.72 -0.98 -3.51
CA ASP A 133 22.66 -1.40 -2.47
C ASP A 133 24.05 -1.64 -3.07
N LYS A 134 25.08 -1.63 -2.24
CA LYS A 134 26.48 -1.94 -2.59
C LYS A 134 26.64 -3.33 -3.21
N ASP A 135 25.79 -4.27 -2.78
CA ASP A 135 25.76 -5.64 -3.30
C ASP A 135 24.98 -5.79 -4.62
N GLY A 136 24.52 -4.68 -5.21
CA GLY A 136 23.73 -4.67 -6.44
C GLY A 136 22.25 -5.03 -6.25
N LEU A 137 21.78 -5.19 -5.01
CA LEU A 137 20.38 -5.41 -4.70
C LEU A 137 19.59 -4.11 -4.89
N ILE A 138 18.44 -4.22 -5.53
CA ILE A 138 17.58 -3.07 -5.80
C ILE A 138 16.33 -3.15 -4.93
N TYR A 139 16.06 -2.09 -4.17
CA TYR A 139 14.81 -1.89 -3.46
C TYR A 139 13.95 -0.87 -4.21
N LEU A 140 12.71 -1.20 -4.48
CA LEU A 140 11.76 -0.33 -5.14
C LEU A 140 10.61 0.00 -4.20
N ILE A 141 10.62 1.22 -3.66
CA ILE A 141 9.70 1.70 -2.63
C ILE A 141 8.70 2.65 -3.25
N GLY A 142 7.43 2.25 -3.33
CA GLY A 142 6.35 3.12 -3.79
C GLY A 142 6.10 4.26 -2.81
N SER A 143 6.01 5.48 -3.32
CA SER A 143 5.79 6.69 -2.51
C SER A 143 4.99 7.72 -3.29
N GLN A 144 4.06 8.39 -2.63
CA GLN A 144 3.36 9.55 -3.18
C GLN A 144 4.23 10.82 -3.09
N LYS A 145 5.28 10.77 -2.26
CA LYS A 145 6.26 11.83 -2.05
C LYS A 145 7.65 11.39 -2.50
N ALA A 146 7.74 10.73 -3.66
CA ALA A 146 8.98 10.12 -4.14
C ALA A 146 10.13 11.11 -4.31
N ASP A 147 9.86 12.37 -4.70
CA ASP A 147 10.86 13.42 -4.83
C ASP A 147 11.46 13.80 -3.46
N GLU A 148 10.61 13.97 -2.45
CA GLU A 148 11.03 14.28 -1.10
C GLU A 148 11.83 13.13 -0.49
N LEU A 149 11.30 11.89 -0.62
CA LEU A 149 11.95 10.69 -0.11
C LEU A 149 13.34 10.48 -0.74
N SER A 150 13.46 10.60 -2.07
CA SER A 150 14.74 10.43 -2.75
C SER A 150 15.75 11.49 -2.34
N ARG A 151 15.34 12.76 -2.17
CA ARG A 151 16.18 13.86 -1.71
C ARG A 151 16.67 13.62 -0.28
N VAL A 152 15.78 13.25 0.64
CA VAL A 152 16.15 12.98 2.05
C VAL A 152 17.15 11.83 2.13
N ILE A 153 16.96 10.76 1.37
CA ILE A 153 17.88 9.63 1.36
C ILE A 153 19.23 10.05 0.77
N ASN A 154 19.26 10.73 -0.38
CA ASN A 154 20.52 11.17 -1.01
C ASN A 154 21.33 12.11 -0.11
N ASN A 155 20.68 12.93 0.71
CA ASN A 155 21.38 13.77 1.70
C ASN A 155 22.07 12.95 2.80
N LYS A 156 21.61 11.72 3.03
CA LYS A 156 22.21 10.78 4.00
C LYS A 156 23.28 9.88 3.39
N LEU A 157 23.36 9.79 2.07
CA LEU A 157 24.36 8.99 1.36
C LEU A 157 25.71 9.72 1.23
N LYS A 158 25.73 11.03 1.49
CA LYS A 158 26.93 11.86 1.55
C LYS A 158 27.59 11.73 2.92
#